data_7c95aff5c17d72ad2fac1c31409203d5
#
_entry.id   7c95aff5c17d72ad2fac1c31409203d5
#
_cell.length_a   1.000
_cell.length_b   1.000
_cell.length_c   1.000
_cell.angle_alpha   90.00
_cell.angle_beta   90.00
_cell.angle_gamma   90.00
#
_symmetry.space_group_name_H-M   'P 1'
#
loop_
_entity.id
_entity.type
_entity.pdbx_description
1 polymer ?
#
loop_
_entity_poly.entity_id
_entity_poly.type
_entity_poly.pdbx_seq_one_letter_code
_entity_poly.pdbx_strand_id
1 'polypeptide(L)'
;KYLENPFTPSFGEVPAHLAGRQQIIRDLDRAFLSQRRRPELTSIFSGARGTGKTALMSSLATRAESHGWIAVKTTALPGMLEEIELGTKRAAAHLIDSSTHFEVTGLGIAPLGSIEVNRVHDASTWRYRMSDIIDQLNEAGTGLLVTVDEVDPTLDEMIQLAATYQH
;
A
#
# COMPACT_ATOMS: atom_id res chain seq x y z
N LYS A 1 -36.81 -19.16 -6.66
CA LYS A 1 -35.92 -18.05 -6.25
C LYS A 1 -34.57 -18.71 -5.97
N TYR A 2 -33.66 -18.71 -6.93
CA TYR A 2 -32.29 -19.17 -6.73
C TYR A 2 -31.65 -18.16 -5.78
N LEU A 3 -31.24 -18.61 -4.59
CA LEU A 3 -30.41 -17.83 -3.70
C LEU A 3 -29.05 -17.70 -4.42
N GLU A 4 -28.67 -16.50 -4.80
CA GLU A 4 -27.33 -16.25 -5.30
C GLU A 4 -26.33 -16.76 -4.28
N ASN A 5 -25.37 -17.56 -4.73
CA ASN A 5 -24.33 -18.09 -3.88
C ASN A 5 -23.47 -16.88 -3.38
N PRO A 6 -23.46 -16.59 -2.07
CA PRO A 6 -22.70 -15.45 -1.55
C PRO A 6 -21.17 -15.67 -1.59
N PHE A 7 -20.74 -16.89 -1.96
CA PHE A 7 -19.33 -17.22 -2.10
C PHE A 7 -18.92 -17.08 -3.55
N THR A 8 -18.08 -16.10 -3.83
CA THR A 8 -17.40 -15.96 -5.12
C THR A 8 -16.15 -16.82 -5.10
N PRO A 9 -16.05 -17.88 -5.94
CA PRO A 9 -14.90 -18.80 -5.96
C PRO A 9 -13.67 -18.19 -6.68
N SER A 10 -13.74 -16.96 -7.14
CA SER A 10 -12.66 -16.29 -7.88
C SER A 10 -11.59 -15.74 -6.95
N PHE A 11 -10.32 -15.95 -7.29
CA PHE A 11 -9.18 -15.43 -6.53
C PHE A 11 -9.19 -13.90 -6.57
N GLY A 12 -9.20 -13.25 -5.40
CA GLY A 12 -9.11 -11.78 -5.29
C GLY A 12 -10.43 -11.02 -5.41
N GLU A 13 -11.56 -11.67 -5.67
CA GLU A 13 -12.86 -11.02 -5.58
C GLU A 13 -13.25 -10.77 -4.12
N VAL A 14 -13.76 -9.56 -3.88
CA VAL A 14 -14.29 -9.19 -2.55
C VAL A 14 -15.69 -9.74 -2.42
N PRO A 15 -15.98 -10.65 -1.47
CA PRO A 15 -17.32 -11.11 -1.23
C PRO A 15 -18.25 -9.94 -0.91
N ALA A 16 -19.48 -9.98 -1.43
CA ALA A 16 -20.51 -8.95 -1.16
C ALA A 16 -20.74 -8.74 0.35
N HIS A 17 -20.48 -9.75 1.17
CA HIS A 17 -20.59 -9.70 2.62
C HIS A 17 -19.39 -10.32 3.32
N LEU A 18 -18.62 -9.50 4.03
CA LEU A 18 -17.57 -9.93 4.96
C LEU A 18 -18.20 -10.17 6.34
N ALA A 19 -18.69 -11.38 6.58
CA ALA A 19 -19.35 -11.73 7.84
C ALA A 19 -18.41 -11.50 9.05
N GLY A 20 -18.93 -10.86 10.09
CA GLY A 20 -18.20 -10.57 11.33
C GLY A 20 -17.14 -9.44 11.23
N ARG A 21 -17.00 -8.78 10.08
CA ARG A 21 -16.00 -7.71 9.87
C ARG A 21 -16.60 -6.30 9.80
N GLN A 22 -17.91 -6.15 9.91
CA GLN A 22 -18.62 -4.88 9.74
C GLN A 22 -18.14 -3.78 10.71
N GLN A 23 -17.75 -4.14 11.94
CA GLN A 23 -17.25 -3.14 12.88
C GLN A 23 -15.90 -2.58 12.45
N ILE A 24 -14.97 -3.44 12.09
CA ILE A 24 -13.64 -3.06 11.59
C ILE A 24 -13.78 -2.15 10.36
N ILE A 25 -14.64 -2.54 9.43
CA ILE A 25 -14.90 -1.76 8.21
C ILE A 25 -15.46 -0.39 8.56
N ARG A 26 -16.45 -0.28 9.44
CA ARG A 26 -17.02 1.01 9.86
C ARG A 26 -16.00 1.91 10.55
N ASP A 27 -15.13 1.35 11.37
CA ASP A 27 -14.14 2.12 12.11
C ASP A 27 -13.07 2.68 11.16
N LEU A 28 -12.66 1.88 10.17
CA LEU A 28 -11.74 2.33 9.11
C LEU A 28 -12.40 3.31 8.13
N ASP A 29 -13.66 3.13 7.74
CA ASP A 29 -14.39 4.12 6.93
C ASP A 29 -14.41 5.49 7.64
N ARG A 30 -14.66 5.51 8.96
CA ARG A 30 -14.60 6.75 9.73
C ARG A 30 -13.20 7.33 9.80
N ALA A 31 -12.18 6.47 9.83
CA ALA A 31 -10.80 6.91 9.84
C ALA A 31 -10.40 7.55 8.49
N PHE A 32 -10.84 6.99 7.36
CA PHE A 32 -10.61 7.57 6.02
C PHE A 32 -11.27 8.96 5.87
N LEU A 33 -12.42 9.17 6.50
CA LEU A 33 -13.11 10.47 6.49
C LEU A 33 -12.51 11.47 7.48
N SER A 34 -11.64 11.04 8.37
CA SER A 34 -11.06 11.88 9.40
C SER A 34 -9.79 12.57 8.90
N GLN A 35 -9.73 13.89 9.03
CA GLN A 35 -8.48 14.65 8.78
C GLN A 35 -7.44 14.51 9.91
N ARG A 36 -7.70 13.68 10.92
CA ARG A 36 -6.81 13.47 12.05
C ARG A 36 -6.21 12.07 11.99
N ARG A 37 -4.93 11.96 12.41
CA ARG A 37 -4.32 10.64 12.65
C ARG A 37 -5.17 9.86 13.65
N ARG A 38 -5.52 8.62 13.31
CA ARG A 38 -6.26 7.70 14.16
C ARG A 38 -5.50 6.38 14.29
N PRO A 39 -5.55 5.73 15.47
CA PRO A 39 -4.88 4.44 15.67
C PRO A 39 -5.31 3.37 14.67
N GLU A 40 -6.56 3.42 14.21
CA GLU A 40 -7.14 2.46 13.27
C GLU A 40 -6.45 2.49 11.89
N LEU A 41 -5.77 3.60 11.54
CA LEU A 41 -5.02 3.74 10.28
C LEU A 41 -3.76 2.86 10.25
N THR A 42 -3.32 2.32 11.39
CA THR A 42 -2.26 1.30 11.45
C THR A 42 -2.85 0.05 12.08
N SER A 43 -3.19 -0.94 11.26
CA SER A 43 -3.88 -2.15 11.69
C SER A 43 -3.18 -3.40 11.21
N ILE A 44 -3.09 -4.40 12.08
CA ILE A 44 -2.56 -5.72 11.77
C ILE A 44 -3.68 -6.74 11.88
N PHE A 45 -3.96 -7.44 10.79
CA PHE A 45 -4.96 -8.51 10.74
C PHE A 45 -4.28 -9.87 10.89
N SER A 46 -4.45 -10.50 12.04
CA SER A 46 -3.96 -11.85 12.32
C SER A 46 -5.07 -12.89 12.24
N GLY A 47 -4.72 -14.13 11.96
CA GLY A 47 -5.66 -15.25 11.92
C GLY A 47 -5.19 -16.36 10.99
N ALA A 48 -5.84 -17.53 11.07
CA ALA A 48 -5.52 -18.71 10.26
C ALA A 48 -5.63 -18.40 8.74
N ARG A 49 -4.98 -19.26 7.94
CA ARG A 49 -5.15 -19.20 6.47
C ARG A 49 -6.63 -19.45 6.12
N GLY A 50 -7.12 -18.74 5.11
CA GLY A 50 -8.52 -18.87 4.67
C GLY A 50 -9.54 -18.04 5.46
N THR A 51 -9.12 -17.27 6.46
CA THR A 51 -10.05 -16.41 7.25
C THR A 51 -10.44 -15.09 6.56
N GLY A 52 -10.10 -14.93 5.29
CA GLY A 52 -10.50 -13.77 4.48
C GLY A 52 -9.70 -12.49 4.76
N LYS A 53 -8.44 -12.58 5.23
CA LYS A 53 -7.58 -11.40 5.47
C LYS A 53 -7.34 -10.61 4.18
N THR A 54 -6.92 -11.29 3.10
CA THR A 54 -6.70 -10.67 1.79
C THR A 54 -7.96 -10.03 1.23
N ALA A 55 -9.13 -10.69 1.37
CA ALA A 55 -10.41 -10.14 0.95
C ALA A 55 -10.79 -8.88 1.76
N LEU A 56 -10.52 -8.90 3.07
CA LEU A 56 -10.72 -7.72 3.93
C LEU A 56 -9.83 -6.55 3.48
N MET A 57 -8.54 -6.78 3.28
CA MET A 57 -7.60 -5.74 2.81
C MET A 57 -8.00 -5.19 1.43
N SER A 58 -8.43 -6.06 0.51
CA SER A 58 -8.94 -5.63 -0.80
C SER A 58 -10.21 -4.77 -0.67
N SER A 59 -11.13 -5.15 0.22
CA SER A 59 -12.32 -4.34 0.51
C SER A 59 -11.97 -2.97 1.08
N LEU A 60 -10.99 -2.91 1.99
CA LEU A 60 -10.54 -1.65 2.58
C LEU A 60 -9.86 -0.75 1.55
N ALA A 61 -9.07 -1.31 0.64
CA ALA A 61 -8.45 -0.56 -0.46
C ALA A 61 -9.53 0.09 -1.36
N THR A 62 -10.53 -0.69 -1.80
CA THR A 62 -11.64 -0.17 -2.61
C THR A 62 -12.43 0.94 -1.87
N ARG A 63 -12.60 0.81 -0.56
CA ARG A 63 -13.25 1.84 0.26
C ARG A 63 -12.41 3.10 0.37
N ALA A 64 -11.11 2.98 0.62
CA ALA A 64 -10.20 4.11 0.65
C ALA A 64 -10.25 4.87 -0.68
N GLU A 65 -10.20 4.16 -1.82
CA GLU A 65 -10.36 4.74 -3.15
C GLU A 65 -11.70 5.46 -3.32
N SER A 66 -12.80 4.91 -2.80
CA SER A 66 -14.12 5.57 -2.85
C SER A 66 -14.19 6.85 -2.01
N HIS A 67 -13.29 7.02 -1.05
CA HIS A 67 -13.11 8.25 -0.26
C HIS A 67 -12.04 9.19 -0.85
N GLY A 68 -11.55 8.91 -2.05
CA GLY A 68 -10.55 9.74 -2.72
C GLY A 68 -9.10 9.48 -2.29
N TRP A 69 -8.83 8.39 -1.58
CA TRP A 69 -7.49 7.99 -1.21
C TRP A 69 -6.81 7.21 -2.33
N ILE A 70 -5.49 7.26 -2.36
CA ILE A 70 -4.68 6.34 -3.16
C ILE A 70 -4.52 5.03 -2.39
N ALA A 71 -4.73 3.88 -3.03
CA ALA A 71 -4.53 2.57 -2.41
C ALA A 71 -3.47 1.76 -3.16
N VAL A 72 -2.46 1.29 -2.44
CA VAL A 72 -1.40 0.42 -2.95
C VAL A 72 -1.42 -0.90 -2.20
N LYS A 73 -1.37 -1.99 -2.94
CA LYS A 73 -1.34 -3.36 -2.40
C LYS A 73 -0.02 -4.00 -2.76
N THR A 74 0.63 -4.61 -1.80
CA THR A 74 1.87 -5.35 -1.99
C THR A 74 1.92 -6.59 -1.10
N THR A 75 2.91 -7.43 -1.31
CA THR A 75 3.24 -8.59 -0.48
C THR A 75 4.60 -8.38 0.16
N ALA A 76 4.81 -8.90 1.36
CA ALA A 76 6.09 -8.79 2.07
C ALA A 76 7.17 -9.65 1.42
N LEU A 77 7.72 -9.18 0.31
CA LEU A 77 8.81 -9.79 -0.45
C LEU A 77 9.93 -8.77 -0.70
N PRO A 78 11.17 -9.20 -0.97
CA PRO A 78 12.24 -8.29 -1.37
C PRO A 78 11.85 -7.42 -2.56
N GLY A 79 12.06 -6.11 -2.46
CA GLY A 79 11.61 -5.12 -3.45
C GLY A 79 10.25 -4.48 -3.11
N MET A 80 9.67 -4.82 -1.97
CA MET A 80 8.38 -4.32 -1.52
C MET A 80 8.35 -2.78 -1.42
N LEU A 81 9.41 -2.16 -0.93
CA LEU A 81 9.46 -0.70 -0.78
C LEU A 81 9.42 0.01 -2.13
N GLU A 82 10.15 -0.50 -3.13
CA GLU A 82 10.10 0.04 -4.48
C GLU A 82 8.73 -0.17 -5.14
N GLU A 83 8.11 -1.32 -4.87
CA GLU A 83 6.76 -1.61 -5.37
C GLU A 83 5.75 -0.61 -4.79
N ILE A 84 5.83 -0.29 -3.50
CA ILE A 84 5.00 0.73 -2.85
C ILE A 84 5.23 2.09 -3.50
N GLU A 85 6.48 2.53 -3.66
CA GLU A 85 6.80 3.82 -4.26
C GLU A 85 6.28 3.92 -5.70
N LEU A 86 6.57 2.92 -6.52
CA LEU A 86 6.16 2.88 -7.91
C LEU A 86 4.63 2.81 -8.05
N GLY A 87 3.98 2.00 -7.23
CA GLY A 87 2.53 1.88 -7.17
C GLY A 87 1.87 3.21 -6.81
N THR A 88 2.42 3.90 -5.80
CA THR A 88 1.92 5.22 -5.38
C THR A 88 2.07 6.26 -6.50
N LYS A 89 3.24 6.34 -7.12
CA LYS A 89 3.49 7.26 -8.25
C LYS A 89 2.53 7.01 -9.41
N ARG A 90 2.29 5.76 -9.77
CA ARG A 90 1.35 5.40 -10.85
C ARG A 90 -0.09 5.79 -10.53
N ALA A 91 -0.55 5.46 -9.33
CA ALA A 91 -1.91 5.73 -8.91
C ALA A 91 -2.16 7.24 -8.71
N ALA A 92 -1.15 7.98 -8.28
CA ALA A 92 -1.20 9.42 -8.03
C ALA A 92 -0.75 10.28 -9.23
N ALA A 93 -0.48 9.71 -10.39
CA ALA A 93 0.09 10.41 -11.55
C ALA A 93 -0.73 11.63 -12.01
N HIS A 94 -2.00 11.70 -11.67
CA HIS A 94 -2.88 12.84 -11.96
C HIS A 94 -2.87 13.94 -10.88
N LEU A 95 -2.21 13.68 -9.73
CA LEU A 95 -2.14 14.59 -8.57
C LEU A 95 -0.73 15.10 -8.32
N ILE A 96 0.28 14.34 -8.74
CA ILE A 96 1.69 14.63 -8.50
C ILE A 96 2.23 15.36 -9.74
N ASP A 97 2.79 16.53 -9.53
CA ASP A 97 3.47 17.27 -10.60
C ASP A 97 4.75 16.51 -11.00
N SER A 98 4.76 16.00 -12.23
CA SER A 98 5.90 15.27 -12.81
C SER A 98 7.14 16.14 -13.05
N SER A 99 7.08 17.43 -12.74
CA SER A 99 8.20 18.39 -12.89
C SER A 99 9.20 18.34 -11.74
N THR A 100 8.87 17.74 -10.60
CA THR A 100 9.85 17.49 -9.55
C THR A 100 10.75 16.33 -9.98
N HIS A 101 11.98 16.65 -10.30
CA HIS A 101 13.13 15.84 -10.72
C HIS A 101 13.10 14.38 -10.20
N PHE A 102 12.33 13.54 -10.84
CA PHE A 102 12.63 12.12 -10.85
C PHE A 102 13.51 11.87 -12.08
N GLU A 103 14.82 12.04 -11.93
CA GLU A 103 15.72 11.37 -12.83
C GLU A 103 15.38 9.87 -12.79
N VAL A 104 14.59 9.46 -13.77
CA VAL A 104 14.64 8.08 -14.24
C VAL A 104 16.07 7.95 -14.73
N THR A 105 16.96 7.50 -13.84
CA THR A 105 18.31 7.09 -14.23
C THR A 105 18.10 5.99 -15.25
N GLY A 106 18.33 6.42 -16.49
CA GLY A 106 17.95 5.76 -17.71
C GLY A 106 18.35 4.31 -17.71
N LEU A 107 17.61 3.54 -18.42
CA LEU A 107 18.06 2.37 -19.16
C LEU A 107 19.24 2.79 -20.06
N GLY A 108 20.39 3.04 -19.40
CA GLY A 108 21.67 3.08 -20.07
C GLY A 108 21.98 1.65 -20.46
N ILE A 109 22.04 1.40 -21.77
CA ILE A 109 22.69 0.24 -22.35
C ILE A 109 24.16 0.32 -21.89
N ALA A 110 24.49 -0.35 -20.78
CA ALA A 110 25.87 -0.49 -20.36
C ALA A 110 26.49 -1.67 -21.14
N PRO A 111 27.68 -1.48 -21.75
CA PRO A 111 28.40 -2.59 -22.36
C PRO A 111 28.87 -3.57 -21.28
N LEU A 112 28.80 -4.84 -21.61
CA LEU A 112 29.25 -6.00 -20.86
C LEU A 112 30.58 -5.74 -20.11
N GLY A 113 30.49 -5.63 -18.80
CA GLY A 113 31.64 -5.57 -17.91
C GLY A 113 31.13 -5.47 -16.49
N SER A 114 31.26 -6.54 -15.71
CA SER A 114 30.91 -6.73 -14.31
C SER A 114 31.07 -5.47 -13.46
N ILE A 115 29.98 -4.79 -13.19
CA ILE A 115 29.83 -3.94 -12.03
C ILE A 115 28.77 -4.61 -11.18
N GLU A 116 29.20 -5.27 -10.10
CA GLU A 116 28.35 -5.52 -8.96
C GLU A 116 27.88 -4.14 -8.46
N VAL A 117 26.73 -3.71 -8.95
CA VAL A 117 26.01 -2.60 -8.33
C VAL A 117 25.58 -3.15 -6.99
N ASN A 118 26.37 -2.91 -5.96
CA ASN A 118 25.96 -2.96 -4.58
C ASN A 118 24.74 -2.04 -4.48
N ARG A 119 23.55 -2.59 -4.69
CA ARG A 119 22.29 -1.94 -4.33
C ARG A 119 22.23 -1.95 -2.79
N VAL A 120 23.01 -1.10 -2.17
CA VAL A 120 22.68 -0.62 -0.84
C VAL A 120 21.36 0.14 -1.05
N HIS A 121 20.27 -0.55 -0.79
CA HIS A 121 18.95 0.07 -0.65
C HIS A 121 19.08 0.99 0.56
N ASP A 122 19.43 2.25 0.29
CA ASP A 122 19.52 3.22 1.36
C ASP A 122 18.09 3.55 1.79
N ALA A 123 17.68 2.95 2.91
CA ALA A 123 16.38 3.18 3.53
C ALA A 123 16.11 4.67 3.78
N SER A 124 17.17 5.46 4.02
CA SER A 124 17.07 6.90 4.18
C SER A 124 16.59 7.54 2.88
N THR A 125 17.11 7.12 1.74
CA THR A 125 16.75 7.64 0.42
C THR A 125 15.29 7.31 0.05
N TRP A 126 14.84 6.07 0.32
CA TRP A 126 13.43 5.69 0.07
C TRP A 126 12.47 6.51 0.93
N ARG A 127 12.81 6.67 2.22
CA ARG A 127 12.00 7.45 3.16
C ARG A 127 11.82 8.90 2.71
N TYR A 128 12.88 9.55 2.25
CA TYR A 128 12.81 10.91 1.73
C TYR A 128 11.91 10.99 0.50
N ARG A 129 12.09 10.10 -0.48
CA ARG A 129 11.25 10.07 -1.68
C ARG A 129 9.77 9.84 -1.36
N MET A 130 9.47 8.93 -0.43
CA MET A 130 8.09 8.71 0.01
C MET A 130 7.52 9.89 0.79
N SER A 131 8.33 10.58 1.60
CA SER A 131 7.90 11.81 2.27
C SER A 131 7.46 12.87 1.28
N ASP A 132 8.27 13.12 0.26
CA ASP A 132 7.94 14.11 -0.79
C ASP A 132 6.65 13.75 -1.53
N ILE A 133 6.42 12.46 -1.80
CA ILE A 133 5.17 12.00 -2.42
C ILE A 133 3.98 12.23 -1.47
N ILE A 134 4.13 11.88 -0.20
CA ILE A 134 3.07 12.04 0.80
C ILE A 134 2.72 13.51 1.00
N ASP A 135 3.70 14.41 0.99
CA ASP A 135 3.48 15.84 1.12
C ASP A 135 2.66 16.38 -0.07
N GLN A 136 2.98 15.98 -1.29
CA GLN A 136 2.19 16.34 -2.49
C GLN A 136 0.76 15.78 -2.42
N LEU A 137 0.57 14.54 -1.94
CA LEU A 137 -0.75 13.96 -1.75
C LEU A 137 -1.55 14.74 -0.68
N ASN A 138 -0.91 15.14 0.41
CA ASN A 138 -1.53 15.96 1.44
C ASN A 138 -1.96 17.34 0.91
N GLU A 139 -1.14 17.98 0.08
CA GLU A 139 -1.48 19.25 -0.59
C GLU A 139 -2.67 19.08 -1.54
N ALA A 140 -2.77 17.94 -2.21
CA ALA A 140 -3.92 17.57 -3.03
C ALA A 140 -5.15 17.14 -2.20
N GLY A 141 -5.07 17.09 -0.88
CA GLY A 141 -6.16 16.66 0.01
C GLY A 141 -6.45 15.15 -0.05
N THR A 142 -5.46 14.35 -0.45
CA THR A 142 -5.58 12.90 -0.64
C THR A 142 -4.71 12.15 0.37
N GLY A 143 -5.21 11.01 0.85
CA GLY A 143 -4.43 10.08 1.69
C GLY A 143 -3.86 8.91 0.89
N LEU A 144 -2.87 8.24 1.49
CA LEU A 144 -2.30 6.99 0.97
C LEU A 144 -2.62 5.83 1.90
N LEU A 145 -3.24 4.78 1.37
CA LEU A 145 -3.39 3.49 2.04
C LEU A 145 -2.42 2.47 1.43
N VAL A 146 -1.56 1.91 2.25
CA VAL A 146 -0.72 0.77 1.88
C VAL A 146 -1.23 -0.48 2.58
N THR A 147 -1.49 -1.55 1.83
CA THR A 147 -1.81 -2.86 2.39
C THR A 147 -0.71 -3.85 2.04
N VAL A 148 -0.18 -4.52 3.05
CA VAL A 148 0.87 -5.53 2.90
C VAL A 148 0.31 -6.89 3.30
N ASP A 149 0.28 -7.83 2.38
CA ASP A 149 -0.12 -9.22 2.66
C ASP A 149 1.10 -10.09 2.99
N GLU A 150 0.85 -11.22 3.64
CA GLU A 150 1.87 -12.20 4.02
C GLU A 150 3.06 -11.60 4.78
N VAL A 151 2.75 -10.75 5.77
CA VAL A 151 3.76 -10.03 6.56
C VAL A 151 4.80 -10.98 7.14
N ASP A 152 6.07 -10.77 6.79
CA ASP A 152 7.24 -11.42 7.36
C ASP A 152 8.00 -10.42 8.26
N PRO A 153 7.99 -10.62 9.59
CA PRO A 153 8.67 -9.71 10.52
C PRO A 153 10.20 -9.77 10.43
N THR A 154 10.76 -10.73 9.70
CA THR A 154 12.21 -10.86 9.49
C THR A 154 12.69 -10.15 8.23
N LEU A 155 11.78 -9.67 7.37
CA LEU A 155 12.14 -8.91 6.19
C LEU A 155 12.58 -7.50 6.57
N ASP A 156 13.80 -7.13 6.24
CA ASP A 156 14.37 -5.81 6.56
C ASP A 156 13.49 -4.65 6.07
N GLU A 157 12.91 -4.77 4.90
CA GLU A 157 12.00 -3.77 4.32
C GLU A 157 10.73 -3.58 5.15
N MET A 158 10.21 -4.62 5.79
CA MET A 158 9.09 -4.50 6.73
C MET A 158 9.48 -3.71 7.98
N ILE A 159 10.69 -3.93 8.49
CA ILE A 159 11.22 -3.18 9.62
C ILE A 159 11.39 -1.70 9.24
N GLN A 160 11.90 -1.42 8.04
CA GLN A 160 12.05 -0.07 7.52
C GLN A 160 10.71 0.64 7.33
N LEU A 161 9.71 -0.05 6.75
CA LEU A 161 8.36 0.47 6.60
C LEU A 161 7.75 0.83 7.95
N ALA A 162 7.84 -0.08 8.93
CA ALA A 162 7.32 0.15 10.28
C ALA A 162 8.00 1.33 10.98
N ALA A 163 9.33 1.46 10.86
CA ALA A 163 10.08 2.58 11.41
C ALA A 163 9.71 3.92 10.77
N THR A 164 9.40 3.93 9.48
CA THR A 164 8.97 5.14 8.77
C THR A 164 7.59 5.62 9.25
N TYR A 165 6.72 4.71 9.67
CA TYR A 165 5.36 5.04 10.10
C TYR A 165 5.26 5.57 11.53
N GLN A 166 6.30 5.38 12.35
CA GLN A 166 6.31 5.78 13.76
C GLN A 166 6.64 7.27 13.97
N HIS A 167 7.04 7.98 12.94
CA HIS A 167 7.43 9.39 12.95
C HIS A 167 6.52 10.25 12.08
#